data_9c3bb73e6167d7462749ea4cbb2ad4e6
#
_entry.id   9c3bb73e6167d7462749ea4cbb2ad4e6
#
_cell.length_a   1.000
_cell.length_b   1.000
_cell.length_c   1.000
_cell.angle_alpha   90.00
_cell.angle_beta   90.00
_cell.angle_gamma   90.00
#
_symmetry.space_group_name_H-M   'P 1'
#
loop_
_entity.id
_entity.type
_entity.pdbx_description
1 polymer ?
#
loop_
_entity_poly.entity_id
_entity_poly.type
_entity_poly.pdbx_seq_one_letter_code
_entity_poly.pdbx_strand_id
1 'polypeptide(L)'
;MNDGTRNAGLNDIAEQKKWLRATTHGLLTRFSRWRRRVKIGLVIGGGFIAGAAGVAANLLDPALKWQVYIFQIIGLALVFAGGVLMDFLDEGAADAIKRANELVDAAEERDEIISSLGEDFEWFTRLYATAAALRDVVEGVAASGPGMEDDQKHRFAAMLDVVVADKAILFGMNSDRWNFAIYSYDSGMGCLTCIACRRPIRAEEEAPHRSWKPGEGHIGIAFQMRREIVAGDTSEPEARALFDAPEANRHEDDRERYRSIASLPIRLAGDEPLGILVATSDVPDRFRLRERDEEGARDPVEPLRILANALALVIKTTDLYNQTAG
;
A
#
# COMPACT_ATOMS: atom_id res chain seq x y z
N MET A 1 -14.35 -13.59 0.15
CA MET A 1 -13.36 -14.70 0.27
C MET A 1 -12.51 -14.43 1.50
N ASN A 2 -12.39 -15.39 2.43
CA ASN A 2 -12.05 -15.19 3.85
C ASN A 2 -10.65 -14.61 4.08
N ASP A 3 -10.55 -13.45 4.77
CA ASP A 3 -9.32 -12.84 5.32
C ASP A 3 -8.49 -13.82 6.19
N GLY A 4 -9.15 -14.80 6.80
CA GLY A 4 -8.50 -15.82 7.63
C GLY A 4 -7.56 -16.76 6.88
N THR A 5 -7.82 -17.03 5.60
CA THR A 5 -6.97 -17.93 4.77
C THR A 5 -5.73 -17.23 4.23
N ARG A 6 -5.79 -15.90 3.99
CA ARG A 6 -4.66 -15.09 3.50
C ARG A 6 -3.64 -14.86 4.62
N ASN A 7 -4.10 -14.56 5.82
CA ASN A 7 -3.22 -14.39 7.00
C ASN A 7 -2.57 -15.71 7.44
N ALA A 8 -3.25 -16.86 7.28
CA ALA A 8 -2.66 -18.17 7.56
C ALA A 8 -1.51 -18.51 6.61
N GLY A 9 -1.63 -18.19 5.32
CA GLY A 9 -0.59 -18.42 4.31
C GLY A 9 0.65 -17.53 4.52
N LEU A 10 0.49 -16.27 4.86
CA LEU A 10 1.59 -15.34 5.12
C LEU A 10 2.37 -15.71 6.40
N ASN A 11 1.67 -16.15 7.45
CA ASN A 11 2.30 -16.63 8.67
C ASN A 11 3.09 -17.91 8.43
N ASP A 12 2.59 -18.83 7.60
CA ASP A 12 3.25 -20.08 7.23
C ASP A 12 4.56 -19.81 6.45
N ILE A 13 4.54 -18.87 5.50
CA ILE A 13 5.73 -18.45 4.75
C ILE A 13 6.77 -17.79 5.67
N ALA A 14 6.34 -16.92 6.59
CA ALA A 14 7.23 -16.29 7.56
C ALA A 14 7.86 -17.31 8.52
N GLU A 15 7.11 -18.31 8.98
CA GLU A 15 7.63 -19.42 9.79
C GLU A 15 8.58 -20.32 9.00
N GLN A 16 8.28 -20.63 7.74
CA GLN A 16 9.16 -21.39 6.85
C GLN A 16 10.48 -20.65 6.60
N LYS A 17 10.44 -19.33 6.36
CA LYS A 17 11.64 -18.47 6.21
C LYS A 17 12.48 -18.48 7.50
N LYS A 18 11.85 -18.34 8.66
CA LYS A 18 12.53 -18.40 9.97
C LYS A 18 13.16 -19.76 10.23
N TRP A 19 12.47 -20.84 9.87
CA TRP A 19 12.98 -22.20 9.97
C TRP A 19 14.16 -22.44 9.01
N LEU A 20 14.08 -21.98 7.76
CA LEU A 20 15.16 -22.06 6.77
C LEU A 20 16.40 -21.28 7.24
N ARG A 21 16.25 -20.04 7.73
CA ARG A 21 17.38 -19.26 8.29
C ARG A 21 17.99 -19.95 9.52
N ALA A 22 17.18 -20.49 10.42
CA ALA A 22 17.68 -21.20 11.60
C ALA A 22 18.38 -22.51 11.22
N THR A 23 17.88 -23.24 10.24
CA THR A 23 18.45 -24.52 9.77
C THR A 23 19.75 -24.30 9.01
N THR A 24 19.81 -23.32 8.10
CA THR A 24 21.04 -22.94 7.39
C THR A 24 22.11 -22.41 8.33
N HIS A 25 21.76 -21.56 9.29
CA HIS A 25 22.68 -21.08 10.31
C HIS A 25 23.18 -22.24 11.20
N GLY A 26 22.31 -23.18 11.57
CA GLY A 26 22.67 -24.37 12.34
C GLY A 26 23.60 -25.33 11.60
N LEU A 27 23.38 -25.55 10.31
CA LEU A 27 24.23 -26.35 9.44
C LEU A 27 25.59 -25.68 9.24
N LEU A 28 25.62 -24.39 8.98
CA LEU A 28 26.85 -23.61 8.80
C LEU A 28 27.72 -23.60 10.06
N THR A 29 27.11 -23.45 11.25
CA THR A 29 27.86 -23.49 12.52
C THR A 29 28.39 -24.88 12.88
N ARG A 30 27.65 -25.95 12.51
CA ARG A 30 28.15 -27.33 12.67
C ARG A 30 29.26 -27.63 11.68
N PHE A 31 29.13 -27.23 10.43
CA PHE A 31 30.13 -27.40 9.39
C PHE A 31 31.44 -26.64 9.72
N SER A 32 31.32 -25.40 10.18
CA SER A 32 32.46 -24.57 10.57
C SER A 32 33.24 -25.19 11.76
N ARG A 33 32.53 -25.74 12.77
CA ARG A 33 33.12 -26.41 13.91
C ARG A 33 33.82 -27.73 13.53
N TRP A 34 33.18 -28.53 12.66
CA TRP A 34 33.77 -29.77 12.15
C TRP A 34 35.03 -29.47 11.33
N ARG A 35 34.97 -28.51 10.45
CA ARG A 35 36.06 -28.01 9.61
C ARG A 35 37.27 -27.56 10.48
N ARG A 36 36.99 -26.75 11.51
CA ARG A 36 38.06 -26.34 12.46
C ARG A 36 38.75 -27.52 13.16
N ARG A 37 37.99 -28.55 13.53
CA ARG A 37 38.56 -29.76 14.14
C ARG A 37 39.41 -30.56 13.17
N VAL A 38 38.98 -30.70 11.92
CA VAL A 38 39.73 -31.38 10.86
C VAL A 38 41.01 -30.60 10.54
N LYS A 39 40.97 -29.28 10.43
CA LYS A 39 42.15 -28.43 10.23
C LYS A 39 43.15 -28.60 11.36
N ILE A 40 42.70 -28.49 12.58
CA ILE A 40 43.56 -28.68 13.76
C ILE A 40 44.15 -30.08 13.76
N GLY A 41 43.38 -31.12 13.48
CA GLY A 41 43.83 -32.50 13.42
C GLY A 41 44.91 -32.76 12.36
N LEU A 42 44.67 -32.25 11.12
CA LEU A 42 45.63 -32.41 10.01
C LEU A 42 46.93 -31.61 10.23
N VAL A 43 46.80 -30.35 10.63
CA VAL A 43 47.97 -29.48 10.81
C VAL A 43 48.80 -29.89 12.05
N ILE A 44 48.12 -30.09 13.18
CA ILE A 44 48.82 -30.49 14.42
C ILE A 44 49.29 -31.93 14.32
N GLY A 45 48.47 -32.88 13.85
CA GLY A 45 48.84 -34.27 13.68
C GLY A 45 49.96 -34.47 12.67
N GLY A 46 49.88 -33.83 11.51
CA GLY A 46 50.92 -33.83 10.50
C GLY A 46 52.26 -33.21 11.00
N GLY A 47 52.14 -32.06 11.68
CA GLY A 47 53.27 -31.39 12.31
C GLY A 47 53.93 -32.23 13.41
N PHE A 48 53.13 -32.93 14.22
CA PHE A 48 53.64 -33.84 15.26
C PHE A 48 54.35 -35.04 14.65
N ILE A 49 53.81 -35.67 13.62
CA ILE A 49 54.45 -36.80 12.90
C ILE A 49 55.76 -36.35 12.28
N ALA A 50 55.74 -35.20 11.57
CA ALA A 50 56.98 -34.68 10.97
C ALA A 50 58.06 -34.32 12.02
N GLY A 51 57.66 -33.70 13.12
CA GLY A 51 58.59 -33.30 14.22
C GLY A 51 59.14 -34.50 14.98
N ALA A 52 58.25 -35.45 15.34
CA ALA A 52 58.68 -36.67 16.03
C ALA A 52 59.67 -37.54 15.18
N ALA A 53 59.35 -37.63 13.86
CA ALA A 53 60.24 -38.29 12.91
C ALA A 53 61.59 -37.59 12.81
N GLY A 54 61.59 -36.22 12.79
CA GLY A 54 62.86 -35.47 12.78
C GLY A 54 63.73 -35.70 13.99
N VAL A 55 63.11 -35.79 15.17
CA VAL A 55 63.92 -36.14 16.43
C VAL A 55 64.40 -37.59 16.41
N ALA A 56 63.52 -38.52 15.97
CA ALA A 56 63.89 -39.94 15.87
C ALA A 56 65.03 -40.20 14.86
N ALA A 57 65.13 -39.44 13.79
CA ALA A 57 66.19 -39.53 12.78
C ALA A 57 67.59 -39.30 13.37
N ASN A 58 67.68 -38.53 14.46
CA ASN A 58 68.94 -38.24 15.13
C ASN A 58 69.35 -39.33 16.17
N LEU A 59 68.40 -40.18 16.60
CA LEU A 59 68.57 -41.17 17.65
C LEU A 59 68.68 -42.60 17.10
N LEU A 60 68.36 -42.84 15.83
CA LEU A 60 68.26 -44.16 15.22
C LEU A 60 69.52 -44.49 14.37
N ASP A 61 69.79 -45.80 14.26
CA ASP A 61 70.82 -46.36 13.43
C ASP A 61 70.75 -45.91 11.96
N PRO A 62 71.89 -45.64 11.26
CA PRO A 62 71.86 -45.21 9.85
C PRO A 62 71.01 -46.07 8.87
N ALA A 63 70.93 -47.38 9.16
CA ALA A 63 70.12 -48.31 8.34
C ALA A 63 68.63 -48.10 8.41
N LEU A 64 68.11 -47.44 9.45
CA LEU A 64 66.71 -47.20 9.68
C LEU A 64 66.24 -45.73 9.32
N LYS A 65 67.22 -44.87 9.05
CA LYS A 65 66.92 -43.44 8.78
C LYS A 65 66.03 -43.20 7.61
N TRP A 66 66.04 -44.04 6.59
CA TRP A 66 65.19 -43.90 5.43
C TRP A 66 63.68 -44.01 5.78
N GLN A 67 63.30 -44.88 6.71
CA GLN A 67 61.94 -45.05 7.18
C GLN A 67 61.43 -43.78 7.89
N VAL A 68 62.27 -43.17 8.67
CA VAL A 68 61.95 -41.93 9.39
C VAL A 68 61.74 -40.77 8.43
N TYR A 69 62.53 -40.66 7.35
CA TYR A 69 62.36 -39.67 6.32
C TYR A 69 61.02 -39.83 5.60
N ILE A 70 60.52 -41.07 5.38
CA ILE A 70 59.17 -41.29 4.81
C ILE A 70 58.11 -40.74 5.74
N PHE A 71 58.18 -40.98 7.04
CA PHE A 71 57.17 -40.41 7.99
C PHE A 71 57.27 -38.89 8.06
N GLN A 72 58.40 -38.30 7.89
CA GLN A 72 58.58 -36.86 7.84
C GLN A 72 57.93 -36.25 6.58
N ILE A 73 58.13 -36.88 5.43
CA ILE A 73 57.52 -36.49 4.17
C ILE A 73 55.99 -36.64 4.23
N ILE A 74 55.48 -37.76 4.81
CA ILE A 74 54.06 -37.97 5.00
C ILE A 74 53.44 -36.88 5.92
N GLY A 75 54.12 -36.59 7.04
CA GLY A 75 53.66 -35.54 7.94
C GLY A 75 53.59 -34.17 7.28
N LEU A 76 54.64 -33.82 6.49
CA LEU A 76 54.68 -32.57 5.72
C LEU A 76 53.58 -32.51 4.64
N ALA A 77 53.36 -33.62 3.92
CA ALA A 77 52.32 -33.74 2.91
C ALA A 77 50.92 -33.58 3.53
N LEU A 78 50.66 -34.11 4.73
CA LEU A 78 49.39 -33.94 5.45
C LEU A 78 49.16 -32.48 5.86
N VAL A 79 50.19 -31.77 6.32
CA VAL A 79 50.13 -30.34 6.66
C VAL A 79 49.79 -29.53 5.40
N PHE A 80 50.50 -29.79 4.30
CA PHE A 80 50.27 -29.10 3.03
C PHE A 80 48.88 -29.38 2.46
N ALA A 81 48.48 -30.65 2.40
CA ALA A 81 47.14 -31.05 1.92
C ALA A 81 46.04 -30.45 2.79
N GLY A 82 46.24 -30.40 4.11
CA GLY A 82 45.28 -29.75 5.04
C GLY A 82 45.13 -28.25 4.80
N GLY A 83 46.25 -27.56 4.45
CA GLY A 83 46.25 -26.14 4.11
C GLY A 83 45.51 -25.86 2.81
N VAL A 84 45.91 -26.52 1.73
CA VAL A 84 45.33 -26.32 0.38
C VAL A 84 43.87 -26.72 0.34
N LEU A 85 43.48 -27.87 0.90
CA LEU A 85 42.09 -28.31 0.92
C LEU A 85 41.19 -27.32 1.65
N MET A 86 41.70 -26.67 2.69
CA MET A 86 40.94 -25.70 3.48
C MET A 86 40.77 -24.36 2.78
N ASP A 87 41.76 -23.88 2.01
CA ASP A 87 41.64 -22.68 1.23
C ASP A 87 40.54 -22.84 0.17
N PHE A 88 40.51 -23.95 -0.56
CA PHE A 88 39.46 -24.26 -1.54
C PHE A 88 38.06 -24.36 -0.92
N LEU A 89 37.94 -24.97 0.26
CA LEU A 89 36.65 -25.10 0.96
C LEU A 89 36.18 -23.78 1.57
N ASP A 90 37.10 -22.88 1.97
CA ASP A 90 36.73 -21.57 2.52
C ASP A 90 36.19 -20.63 1.47
N GLU A 91 36.83 -20.57 0.30
CA GLU A 91 36.40 -19.69 -0.81
C GLU A 91 35.05 -20.13 -1.37
N GLY A 92 34.85 -21.42 -1.63
CA GLY A 92 33.59 -21.94 -2.15
C GLY A 92 32.42 -21.84 -1.18
N ALA A 93 32.66 -21.99 0.14
CA ALA A 93 31.62 -21.86 1.14
C ALA A 93 31.18 -20.39 1.36
N ALA A 94 32.12 -19.44 1.35
CA ALA A 94 31.85 -18.02 1.46
C ALA A 94 31.00 -17.52 0.25
N ASP A 95 31.38 -17.91 -0.95
CA ASP A 95 30.67 -17.60 -2.18
C ASP A 95 29.26 -18.22 -2.21
N ALA A 96 29.12 -19.46 -1.77
CA ALA A 96 27.80 -20.10 -1.68
C ALA A 96 26.87 -19.39 -0.69
N ILE A 97 27.39 -18.94 0.46
CA ILE A 97 26.63 -18.17 1.45
C ILE A 97 26.22 -16.81 0.88
N LYS A 98 27.16 -16.11 0.21
CA LYS A 98 26.89 -14.83 -0.41
C LYS A 98 25.77 -14.95 -1.46
N ARG A 99 25.86 -15.92 -2.37
CA ARG A 99 24.82 -16.18 -3.37
C ARG A 99 23.47 -16.58 -2.74
N ALA A 100 23.49 -17.36 -1.67
CA ALA A 100 22.25 -17.71 -0.95
C ALA A 100 21.59 -16.48 -0.34
N ASN A 101 22.35 -15.55 0.25
CA ASN A 101 21.80 -14.29 0.75
C ASN A 101 21.26 -13.40 -0.37
N GLU A 102 21.99 -13.24 -1.47
CA GLU A 102 21.54 -12.49 -2.64
C GLU A 102 20.23 -13.07 -3.23
N LEU A 103 20.07 -14.40 -3.23
CA LEU A 103 18.81 -15.03 -3.66
C LEU A 103 17.65 -14.79 -2.68
N VAL A 104 17.93 -14.76 -1.38
CA VAL A 104 16.91 -14.44 -0.36
C VAL A 104 16.45 -12.99 -0.50
N ASP A 105 17.40 -12.05 -0.64
CA ASP A 105 17.08 -10.63 -0.83
C ASP A 105 16.29 -10.41 -2.12
N ALA A 106 16.68 -11.04 -3.24
CA ALA A 106 15.94 -10.97 -4.50
C ALA A 106 14.53 -11.62 -4.41
N ALA A 107 14.37 -12.65 -3.57
CA ALA A 107 13.05 -13.25 -3.34
C ALA A 107 12.15 -12.34 -2.49
N GLU A 108 12.71 -11.65 -1.49
CA GLU A 108 11.98 -10.67 -0.67
C GLU A 108 11.49 -9.49 -1.52
N GLU A 109 12.36 -8.93 -2.37
CA GLU A 109 12.01 -7.86 -3.31
C GLU A 109 10.88 -8.28 -4.26
N ARG A 110 10.93 -9.51 -4.80
CA ARG A 110 9.87 -10.05 -5.66
C ARG A 110 8.55 -10.24 -4.92
N ASP A 111 8.59 -10.72 -3.67
CA ASP A 111 7.39 -10.89 -2.85
C ASP A 111 6.71 -9.53 -2.57
N GLU A 112 7.49 -8.45 -2.34
CA GLU A 112 6.98 -7.09 -2.19
C GLU A 112 6.31 -6.59 -3.48
N ILE A 113 6.95 -6.79 -4.63
CA ILE A 113 6.39 -6.42 -5.95
C ILE A 113 5.09 -7.18 -6.21
N ILE A 114 5.05 -8.50 -5.97
CA ILE A 114 3.85 -9.31 -6.17
C ILE A 114 2.71 -8.86 -5.24
N SER A 115 3.01 -8.53 -3.99
CA SER A 115 2.03 -8.02 -3.04
C SER A 115 1.47 -6.67 -3.49
N SER A 116 2.32 -5.74 -3.88
CA SER A 116 1.93 -4.43 -4.41
C SER A 116 1.06 -4.56 -5.67
N LEU A 117 1.47 -5.39 -6.63
CA LEU A 117 0.67 -5.67 -7.84
C LEU A 117 -0.70 -6.28 -7.50
N GLY A 118 -0.76 -7.16 -6.50
CA GLY A 118 -2.01 -7.76 -6.03
C GLY A 118 -2.98 -6.73 -5.47
N GLU A 119 -2.48 -5.80 -4.68
CA GLU A 119 -3.27 -4.70 -4.13
C GLU A 119 -3.74 -3.72 -5.22
N ASP A 120 -2.87 -3.39 -6.19
CA ASP A 120 -3.22 -2.54 -7.31
C ASP A 120 -4.32 -3.18 -8.17
N PHE A 121 -4.18 -4.47 -8.45
CA PHE A 121 -5.19 -5.22 -9.20
C PHE A 121 -6.55 -5.23 -8.47
N GLU A 122 -6.56 -5.42 -7.15
CA GLU A 122 -7.78 -5.36 -6.35
C GLU A 122 -8.42 -3.97 -6.41
N TRP A 123 -7.62 -2.91 -6.27
CA TRP A 123 -8.08 -1.54 -6.37
C TRP A 123 -8.71 -1.23 -7.74
N PHE A 124 -8.03 -1.57 -8.84
CA PHE A 124 -8.56 -1.35 -10.19
C PHE A 124 -9.82 -2.16 -10.45
N THR A 125 -9.89 -3.40 -9.95
CA THR A 125 -11.07 -4.24 -10.07
C THR A 125 -12.27 -3.61 -9.36
N ARG A 126 -12.06 -3.06 -8.16
CA ARG A 126 -13.11 -2.36 -7.40
C ARG A 126 -13.51 -1.05 -8.06
N LEU A 127 -12.55 -0.27 -8.54
CA LEU A 127 -12.83 0.95 -9.28
C LEU A 127 -13.72 0.68 -10.52
N TYR A 128 -13.38 -0.36 -11.28
CA TYR A 128 -14.18 -0.76 -12.45
C TYR A 128 -15.59 -1.23 -12.05
N ALA A 129 -15.71 -2.04 -11.00
CA ALA A 129 -17.01 -2.50 -10.50
C ALA A 129 -17.88 -1.33 -10.02
N THR A 130 -17.28 -0.38 -9.30
CA THR A 130 -17.94 0.86 -8.86
C THR A 130 -18.42 1.69 -10.07
N ALA A 131 -17.58 1.88 -11.09
CA ALA A 131 -17.92 2.59 -12.30
C ALA A 131 -19.09 1.90 -13.07
N ALA A 132 -19.05 0.56 -13.14
CA ALA A 132 -20.13 -0.22 -13.77
C ALA A 132 -21.47 -0.07 -13.01
N ALA A 133 -21.44 -0.17 -11.68
CA ALA A 133 -22.66 0.01 -10.86
C ALA A 133 -23.23 1.43 -10.97
N LEU A 134 -22.37 2.46 -11.00
CA LEU A 134 -22.83 3.85 -11.21
C LEU A 134 -23.43 4.04 -12.62
N ARG A 135 -22.84 3.43 -13.64
CA ARG A 135 -23.41 3.44 -15.00
C ARG A 135 -24.79 2.80 -15.03
N ASP A 136 -24.98 1.65 -14.37
CA ASP A 136 -26.27 0.97 -14.32
C ASP A 136 -27.35 1.87 -13.67
N VAL A 137 -26.99 2.67 -12.65
CA VAL A 137 -27.91 3.67 -12.07
C VAL A 137 -28.26 4.75 -13.09
N VAL A 138 -27.28 5.29 -13.83
CA VAL A 138 -27.53 6.31 -14.89
C VAL A 138 -28.45 5.77 -15.99
N GLU A 139 -28.17 4.55 -16.46
CA GLU A 139 -29.00 3.87 -17.48
C GLU A 139 -30.43 3.64 -16.96
N GLY A 140 -30.59 3.24 -15.70
CA GLY A 140 -31.91 3.09 -15.05
C GLY A 140 -32.69 4.38 -15.00
N VAL A 141 -32.05 5.52 -14.70
CA VAL A 141 -32.69 6.84 -14.74
C VAL A 141 -33.08 7.23 -16.15
N ALA A 142 -32.20 7.00 -17.12
CA ALA A 142 -32.51 7.30 -18.54
C ALA A 142 -33.69 6.48 -19.08
N ALA A 143 -33.84 5.23 -18.64
CA ALA A 143 -34.92 4.34 -19.08
C ALA A 143 -36.28 4.61 -18.39
N SER A 144 -36.26 4.93 -17.08
CA SER A 144 -37.50 5.06 -16.28
C SER A 144 -37.96 6.49 -16.04
N GLY A 145 -37.19 7.47 -16.47
CA GLY A 145 -37.45 8.89 -16.21
C GLY A 145 -37.08 9.35 -14.81
N PRO A 146 -37.23 10.64 -14.50
CA PRO A 146 -36.68 11.26 -13.29
C PRO A 146 -37.35 10.84 -11.98
N GLY A 147 -38.60 10.37 -12.01
CA GLY A 147 -39.39 10.13 -10.79
C GLY A 147 -39.77 11.43 -10.05
N MET A 148 -40.27 11.30 -8.82
CA MET A 148 -40.54 12.44 -7.94
C MET A 148 -39.26 12.96 -7.29
N GLU A 149 -39.27 14.15 -6.69
CA GLU A 149 -38.13 14.79 -6.04
C GLU A 149 -37.52 13.92 -4.93
N ASP A 150 -38.36 13.24 -4.15
CA ASP A 150 -37.90 12.31 -3.10
C ASP A 150 -37.19 11.10 -3.71
N ASP A 151 -37.58 10.63 -4.89
CA ASP A 151 -36.89 9.56 -5.61
C ASP A 151 -35.47 10.00 -6.03
N GLN A 152 -35.32 11.28 -6.38
CA GLN A 152 -34.03 11.84 -6.76
C GLN A 152 -33.02 11.83 -5.58
N LYS A 153 -33.46 12.26 -4.38
CA LYS A 153 -32.63 12.20 -3.16
C LYS A 153 -32.21 10.77 -2.83
N HIS A 154 -33.15 9.82 -2.94
CA HIS A 154 -32.86 8.41 -2.73
C HIS A 154 -31.85 7.87 -3.76
N ARG A 155 -31.94 8.27 -5.02
CA ARG A 155 -30.99 7.88 -6.07
C ARG A 155 -29.56 8.42 -5.77
N PHE A 156 -29.45 9.69 -5.36
CA PHE A 156 -28.17 10.27 -4.98
C PHE A 156 -27.57 9.55 -3.76
N ALA A 157 -28.40 9.23 -2.77
CA ALA A 157 -27.98 8.45 -1.63
C ALA A 157 -27.51 7.05 -2.04
N ALA A 158 -28.20 6.37 -2.94
CA ALA A 158 -27.81 5.07 -3.47
C ALA A 158 -26.48 5.15 -4.27
N MET A 159 -26.25 6.22 -5.02
CA MET A 159 -24.98 6.42 -5.72
C MET A 159 -23.81 6.63 -4.75
N LEU A 160 -24.03 7.33 -3.62
CA LEU A 160 -23.06 7.41 -2.55
C LEU A 160 -22.79 6.02 -1.94
N ASP A 161 -23.84 5.22 -1.72
CA ASP A 161 -23.70 3.86 -1.15
C ASP A 161 -22.82 2.95 -2.00
N VAL A 162 -22.88 3.07 -3.33
CA VAL A 162 -21.99 2.32 -4.24
C VAL A 162 -20.53 2.60 -3.95
N VAL A 163 -20.15 3.86 -3.76
CA VAL A 163 -18.74 4.23 -3.48
C VAL A 163 -18.36 3.92 -2.03
N VAL A 164 -19.27 4.14 -1.08
CA VAL A 164 -19.05 3.89 0.35
C VAL A 164 -18.88 2.40 0.64
N ALA A 165 -19.54 1.52 -0.10
CA ALA A 165 -19.40 0.07 0.07
C ALA A 165 -17.94 -0.41 -0.07
N ASP A 166 -17.21 0.17 -1.01
CA ASP A 166 -15.82 -0.20 -1.30
C ASP A 166 -14.78 0.83 -0.77
N LYS A 167 -15.17 1.73 0.14
CA LYS A 167 -14.31 2.80 0.67
C LYS A 167 -13.00 2.32 1.29
N ALA A 168 -13.00 1.12 1.88
CA ALA A 168 -11.80 0.54 2.48
C ALA A 168 -10.73 0.23 1.43
N ILE A 169 -11.13 -0.21 0.24
CA ILE A 169 -10.22 -0.55 -0.86
C ILE A 169 -9.90 0.69 -1.70
N LEU A 170 -10.92 1.49 -2.04
CA LEU A 170 -10.76 2.65 -2.91
C LEU A 170 -9.98 3.80 -2.26
N PHE A 171 -10.16 4.02 -0.94
CA PHE A 171 -9.59 5.16 -0.21
C PHE A 171 -8.77 4.76 1.02
N GLY A 172 -8.68 3.47 1.34
CA GLY A 172 -8.01 2.99 2.56
C GLY A 172 -8.77 3.32 3.87
N MET A 173 -10.08 3.64 3.79
CA MET A 173 -10.89 4.08 4.93
C MET A 173 -11.49 2.91 5.69
N ASN A 174 -10.88 2.49 6.79
CA ASN A 174 -11.37 1.40 7.63
C ASN A 174 -12.09 1.91 8.89
N SER A 175 -11.41 2.71 9.70
CA SER A 175 -11.89 3.23 10.99
C SER A 175 -11.96 4.77 11.04
N ASP A 176 -11.76 5.42 9.93
CA ASP A 176 -11.75 6.88 9.81
C ASP A 176 -13.14 7.48 10.11
N ARG A 177 -13.15 8.70 10.63
CA ARG A 177 -14.35 9.54 10.62
C ARG A 177 -14.46 10.21 9.24
N TRP A 178 -15.10 9.51 8.33
CA TRP A 178 -15.26 9.97 6.95
C TRP A 178 -16.63 10.60 6.71
N ASN A 179 -16.74 11.40 5.65
CA ASN A 179 -18.01 11.93 5.17
C ASN A 179 -17.98 12.02 3.64
N PHE A 180 -19.02 11.54 3.00
CA PHE A 180 -19.31 11.76 1.58
C PHE A 180 -20.62 12.52 1.49
N ALA A 181 -20.66 13.64 0.79
CA ALA A 181 -21.84 14.48 0.70
C ALA A 181 -22.01 15.10 -0.69
N ILE A 182 -23.25 15.24 -1.12
CA ILE A 182 -23.63 15.90 -2.36
C ILE A 182 -24.33 17.21 -1.99
N TYR A 183 -23.81 18.31 -2.50
CA TYR A 183 -24.38 19.63 -2.36
C TYR A 183 -24.95 20.09 -3.71
N SER A 184 -26.19 20.57 -3.73
CA SER A 184 -26.82 21.19 -4.89
C SER A 184 -26.88 22.70 -4.71
N TYR A 185 -26.70 23.44 -5.80
CA TYR A 185 -26.82 24.90 -5.77
C TYR A 185 -28.27 25.31 -5.91
N ASP A 186 -28.78 26.01 -4.91
CA ASP A 186 -30.11 26.64 -4.92
C ASP A 186 -29.95 28.11 -5.34
N SER A 187 -30.37 28.43 -6.55
CA SER A 187 -30.32 29.79 -7.09
C SER A 187 -31.22 30.77 -6.34
N GLY A 188 -32.33 30.31 -5.74
CA GLY A 188 -33.24 31.12 -4.96
C GLY A 188 -32.66 31.58 -3.63
N MET A 189 -31.89 30.69 -2.97
CA MET A 189 -31.18 30.99 -1.72
C MET A 189 -29.76 31.49 -1.95
N GLY A 190 -29.19 31.35 -3.13
CA GLY A 190 -27.83 31.73 -3.47
C GLY A 190 -26.77 30.90 -2.72
N CYS A 191 -27.07 29.68 -2.34
CA CYS A 191 -26.17 28.83 -1.57
C CYS A 191 -26.23 27.35 -1.98
N LEU A 192 -25.21 26.60 -1.59
CA LEU A 192 -25.10 25.17 -1.74
C LEU A 192 -25.70 24.50 -0.51
N THR A 193 -26.68 23.61 -0.70
CA THR A 193 -27.34 22.84 0.34
C THR A 193 -27.08 21.36 0.18
N CYS A 194 -26.87 20.65 1.28
CA CYS A 194 -26.66 19.22 1.27
C CYS A 194 -27.96 18.49 0.93
N ILE A 195 -27.93 17.68 -0.12
CA ILE A 195 -29.10 16.89 -0.57
C ILE A 195 -28.98 15.41 -0.27
N ALA A 196 -27.77 14.90 -0.11
CA ALA A 196 -27.50 13.53 0.33
C ALA A 196 -26.14 13.47 1.02
N CYS A 197 -26.00 12.66 2.05
CA CYS A 197 -24.73 12.39 2.69
C CYS A 197 -24.67 10.96 3.23
N ARG A 198 -23.42 10.51 3.47
CA ARG A 198 -23.10 9.26 4.17
C ARG A 198 -21.97 9.50 5.15
N ARG A 199 -22.13 8.98 6.36
CA ARG A 199 -21.20 9.10 7.48
C ARG A 199 -21.12 7.78 8.25
N PRO A 200 -20.04 7.53 9.05
CA PRO A 200 -19.96 6.32 9.87
C PRO A 200 -21.07 6.26 10.94
N ILE A 201 -21.57 7.42 11.38
CA ILE A 201 -22.58 7.52 12.43
C ILE A 201 -23.88 8.06 11.80
N ARG A 202 -24.92 7.23 11.78
CA ARG A 202 -26.21 7.56 11.16
C ARG A 202 -26.88 8.82 11.75
N ALA A 203 -26.79 9.02 13.05
CA ALA A 203 -27.32 10.23 13.69
C ALA A 203 -26.68 11.53 13.16
N GLU A 204 -25.45 11.48 12.65
CA GLU A 204 -24.80 12.62 12.02
C GLU A 204 -25.24 12.84 10.58
N GLU A 205 -25.80 11.81 9.91
CA GLU A 205 -26.43 11.97 8.57
C GLU A 205 -27.77 12.69 8.66
N GLU A 206 -28.51 12.47 9.75
CA GLU A 206 -29.83 13.04 9.96
C GLU A 206 -29.77 14.45 10.60
N ALA A 207 -28.58 14.87 11.07
CA ALA A 207 -28.37 16.19 11.67
C ALA A 207 -28.46 17.30 10.60
N PRO A 208 -28.86 18.53 10.98
CA PRO A 208 -28.87 19.66 10.07
C PRO A 208 -27.51 19.88 9.42
N HIS A 209 -27.48 19.97 8.09
CA HIS A 209 -26.25 20.21 7.36
C HIS A 209 -26.01 21.72 7.16
N ARG A 210 -24.72 22.08 7.07
CA ARG A 210 -24.31 23.44 6.76
C ARG A 210 -24.64 23.78 5.31
N SER A 211 -24.97 25.04 5.04
CA SER A 211 -25.04 25.61 3.70
C SER A 211 -23.82 26.48 3.44
N TRP A 212 -23.42 26.61 2.17
CA TRP A 212 -22.21 27.30 1.75
C TRP A 212 -22.53 28.26 0.61
N LYS A 213 -22.10 29.50 0.74
CA LYS A 213 -22.17 30.42 -0.41
C LYS A 213 -21.01 30.15 -1.37
N PRO A 214 -21.15 30.47 -2.68
CA PRO A 214 -20.01 30.47 -3.58
C PRO A 214 -18.84 31.28 -3.00
N GLY A 215 -17.65 30.69 -2.98
CA GLY A 215 -16.44 31.29 -2.37
C GLY A 215 -16.25 31.03 -0.88
N GLU A 216 -17.20 30.39 -0.17
CA GLU A 216 -17.07 30.09 1.25
C GLU A 216 -16.58 28.64 1.49
N GLY A 217 -15.51 28.49 2.25
CA GLY A 217 -14.90 27.21 2.58
C GLY A 217 -14.50 26.42 1.32
N HIS A 218 -14.03 25.20 1.49
CA HIS A 218 -13.59 24.40 0.34
C HIS A 218 -14.72 24.09 -0.66
N ILE A 219 -15.95 23.95 -0.18
CA ILE A 219 -17.13 23.63 -1.00
C ILE A 219 -17.49 24.81 -1.92
N GLY A 220 -17.66 26.00 -1.32
CA GLY A 220 -18.02 27.20 -2.08
C GLY A 220 -16.90 27.67 -3.01
N ILE A 221 -15.64 27.49 -2.62
CA ILE A 221 -14.47 27.81 -3.45
C ILE A 221 -14.42 26.87 -4.67
N ALA A 222 -14.59 25.54 -4.48
CA ALA A 222 -14.63 24.58 -5.59
C ALA A 222 -15.74 24.90 -6.60
N PHE A 223 -16.94 25.30 -6.09
CA PHE A 223 -18.05 25.71 -6.91
C PHE A 223 -17.73 26.97 -7.73
N GLN A 224 -17.24 28.03 -7.06
CA GLN A 224 -16.93 29.30 -7.71
C GLN A 224 -15.79 29.16 -8.73
N MET A 225 -14.76 28.41 -8.40
CA MET A 225 -13.59 28.21 -9.27
C MET A 225 -13.85 27.17 -10.37
N ARG A 226 -14.96 26.43 -10.29
CA ARG A 226 -15.34 25.38 -11.25
C ARG A 226 -14.24 24.31 -11.44
N ARG A 227 -13.49 24.01 -10.39
CA ARG A 227 -12.41 23.04 -10.42
C ARG A 227 -12.40 22.21 -9.14
N GLU A 228 -11.81 21.03 -9.24
CA GLU A 228 -11.58 20.21 -8.07
C GLU A 228 -10.60 20.90 -7.10
N ILE A 229 -10.89 20.74 -5.83
CA ILE A 229 -10.04 21.20 -4.72
C ILE A 229 -9.77 20.00 -3.84
N VAL A 230 -8.50 19.66 -3.72
CA VAL A 230 -8.04 18.51 -2.94
C VAL A 230 -6.93 18.99 -2.01
N ALA A 231 -7.05 18.64 -0.73
CA ALA A 231 -6.02 18.88 0.28
C ALA A 231 -5.74 17.56 1.02
N GLY A 232 -4.48 17.13 0.96
CA GLY A 232 -4.01 15.93 1.67
C GLY A 232 -4.06 16.14 3.18
N ASP A 233 -3.53 17.25 3.65
CA ASP A 233 -3.59 17.64 5.07
C ASP A 233 -4.00 19.11 5.24
N THR A 234 -5.19 19.34 5.79
CA THR A 234 -5.71 20.68 6.08
C THR A 234 -5.05 21.34 7.29
N SER A 235 -4.21 20.63 8.04
CA SER A 235 -3.46 21.23 9.16
C SER A 235 -2.32 22.11 8.68
N GLU A 236 -1.90 22.00 7.43
CA GLU A 236 -0.90 22.85 6.81
C GLU A 236 -1.41 24.31 6.75
N PRO A 237 -0.57 25.31 7.10
CA PRO A 237 -0.99 26.71 7.19
C PRO A 237 -1.61 27.25 5.91
N GLU A 238 -1.06 26.85 4.75
CA GLU A 238 -1.53 27.29 3.43
C GLU A 238 -2.91 26.70 3.09
N ALA A 239 -3.10 25.41 3.34
CA ALA A 239 -4.39 24.75 3.16
C ALA A 239 -5.43 25.32 4.12
N ARG A 240 -5.05 25.55 5.38
CA ARG A 240 -5.95 26.13 6.39
C ARG A 240 -6.50 27.49 5.98
N ALA A 241 -5.66 28.39 5.46
CA ALA A 241 -6.07 29.73 5.05
C ALA A 241 -7.14 29.69 3.92
N LEU A 242 -7.11 28.66 3.08
CA LEU A 242 -8.07 28.48 1.98
C LEU A 242 -9.38 27.80 2.41
N PHE A 243 -9.34 26.94 3.45
CA PHE A 243 -10.46 26.03 3.74
C PHE A 243 -11.16 26.28 5.07
N ASP A 244 -10.70 27.26 5.87
CA ASP A 244 -11.38 27.63 7.11
C ASP A 244 -12.84 28.04 6.79
N ALA A 245 -13.77 27.41 7.48
CA ALA A 245 -15.18 27.78 7.38
C ALA A 245 -15.40 29.20 7.90
N PRO A 246 -16.35 29.98 7.33
CA PRO A 246 -16.80 31.22 7.92
C PRO A 246 -17.21 31.01 9.38
N GLU A 247 -17.07 32.02 10.21
CA GLU A 247 -17.31 31.93 11.66
C GLU A 247 -18.72 31.34 11.97
N ALA A 248 -19.72 31.71 11.20
CA ALA A 248 -21.09 31.20 11.33
C ALA A 248 -21.23 29.68 11.04
N ASN A 249 -20.30 29.11 10.28
CA ASN A 249 -20.30 27.70 9.86
C ASN A 249 -19.18 26.88 10.56
N ARG A 250 -18.42 27.48 11.47
CA ARG A 250 -17.27 26.83 12.13
C ARG A 250 -17.73 26.05 13.36
N HIS A 251 -17.26 24.81 13.50
CA HIS A 251 -17.37 24.02 14.72
C HIS A 251 -15.98 23.75 15.32
N GLU A 252 -15.94 23.53 16.63
CA GLU A 252 -14.67 23.36 17.37
C GLU A 252 -13.88 22.13 16.91
N ASP A 253 -14.59 21.05 16.52
CA ASP A 253 -14.02 19.78 16.08
C ASP A 253 -13.65 19.72 14.58
N ASP A 254 -13.92 20.79 13.81
CA ASP A 254 -13.66 20.81 12.35
C ASP A 254 -12.20 20.46 12.01
N ARG A 255 -11.25 20.93 12.80
CA ARG A 255 -9.81 20.75 12.58
C ARG A 255 -9.34 19.32 12.74
N GLU A 256 -10.00 18.58 13.64
CA GLU A 256 -9.68 17.17 13.88
C GLU A 256 -10.43 16.26 12.91
N ARG A 257 -11.62 16.68 12.53
CA ARG A 257 -12.56 15.90 11.72
C ARG A 257 -12.26 15.95 10.22
N TYR A 258 -11.74 17.06 9.72
CA TYR A 258 -11.56 17.31 8.29
C TYR A 258 -10.09 17.50 7.95
N ARG A 259 -9.28 16.44 8.19
CA ARG A 259 -7.83 16.45 7.94
C ARG A 259 -7.50 16.30 6.47
N SER A 260 -8.26 15.52 5.74
CA SER A 260 -8.11 15.34 4.31
C SER A 260 -9.44 15.61 3.60
N ILE A 261 -9.42 16.37 2.50
CA ILE A 261 -10.60 16.90 1.82
C ILE A 261 -10.45 16.76 0.31
N ALA A 262 -11.55 16.33 -0.35
CA ALA A 262 -11.74 16.45 -1.79
C ALA A 262 -13.12 17.05 -2.08
N SER A 263 -13.16 18.12 -2.87
CA SER A 263 -14.38 18.81 -3.34
C SER A 263 -14.36 18.89 -4.86
N LEU A 264 -15.28 18.18 -5.50
CA LEU A 264 -15.35 18.03 -6.95
C LEU A 264 -16.62 18.65 -7.50
N PRO A 265 -16.53 19.55 -8.49
CA PRO A 265 -17.72 20.07 -9.18
C PRO A 265 -18.48 18.97 -9.89
N ILE A 266 -19.78 18.89 -9.65
CA ILE A 266 -20.70 18.02 -10.40
C ILE A 266 -21.11 18.79 -11.65
N ARG A 267 -20.49 18.46 -12.80
CA ARG A 267 -20.74 19.14 -14.08
C ARG A 267 -20.41 18.26 -15.27
N LEU A 268 -21.00 18.51 -16.40
CA LEU A 268 -20.50 18.01 -17.68
C LEU A 268 -19.41 18.94 -18.22
N ALA A 269 -18.61 18.45 -19.17
CA ALA A 269 -17.51 19.22 -19.74
C ALA A 269 -18.00 20.54 -20.34
N GLY A 270 -17.40 21.66 -19.89
CA GLY A 270 -17.74 23.01 -20.37
C GLY A 270 -18.94 23.68 -19.69
N ASP A 271 -19.72 22.95 -18.89
CA ASP A 271 -20.90 23.50 -18.22
C ASP A 271 -20.58 24.17 -16.88
N GLU A 272 -21.56 25.01 -16.43
CA GLU A 272 -21.60 25.49 -15.04
C GLU A 272 -21.79 24.32 -14.08
N PRO A 273 -21.17 24.35 -12.88
CA PRO A 273 -21.40 23.34 -11.87
C PRO A 273 -22.87 23.29 -11.42
N LEU A 274 -23.45 22.12 -11.39
CA LEU A 274 -24.78 21.84 -10.87
C LEU A 274 -24.78 21.68 -9.34
N GLY A 275 -23.61 21.38 -8.79
CA GLY A 275 -23.38 21.13 -7.38
C GLY A 275 -21.93 20.75 -7.10
N ILE A 276 -21.69 20.25 -5.88
CA ILE A 276 -20.37 19.78 -5.41
C ILE A 276 -20.51 18.41 -4.76
N LEU A 277 -19.67 17.48 -5.18
CA LEU A 277 -19.40 16.25 -4.45
C LEU A 277 -18.27 16.51 -3.46
N VAL A 278 -18.46 16.13 -2.21
CA VAL A 278 -17.49 16.32 -1.13
C VAL A 278 -17.13 14.98 -0.52
N ALA A 279 -15.85 14.74 -0.31
CA ALA A 279 -15.34 13.63 0.50
C ALA A 279 -14.36 14.18 1.53
N THR A 280 -14.46 13.73 2.77
CA THR A 280 -13.56 14.17 3.87
C THR A 280 -13.18 12.99 4.77
N SER A 281 -12.02 13.08 5.41
CA SER A 281 -11.53 12.13 6.41
C SER A 281 -10.79 12.86 7.53
N ASP A 282 -10.80 12.29 8.74
CA ASP A 282 -9.98 12.72 9.88
C ASP A 282 -8.53 12.22 9.80
N VAL A 283 -8.22 11.38 8.82
CA VAL A 283 -6.87 10.90 8.55
C VAL A 283 -6.26 11.68 7.38
N PRO A 284 -5.04 12.23 7.53
CA PRO A 284 -4.35 12.92 6.44
C PRO A 284 -4.11 12.02 5.24
N ASP A 285 -3.92 12.62 4.07
CA ASP A 285 -3.51 12.00 2.81
C ASP A 285 -4.47 10.93 2.25
N ARG A 286 -5.71 10.83 2.78
CA ARG A 286 -6.76 10.00 2.17
C ARG A 286 -7.14 10.49 0.78
N PHE A 287 -7.15 11.83 0.60
CA PHE A 287 -7.36 12.49 -0.67
C PHE A 287 -6.17 13.37 -0.94
N ARG A 288 -5.38 13.02 -1.96
CA ARG A 288 -4.26 13.83 -2.43
C ARG A 288 -4.26 13.87 -3.94
N LEU A 289 -3.81 14.96 -4.52
CA LEU A 289 -3.54 15.00 -5.94
C LEU A 289 -2.29 14.17 -6.22
N ARG A 290 -2.37 13.38 -7.27
CA ARG A 290 -1.22 12.60 -7.73
C ARG A 290 -0.12 13.55 -8.25
N GLU A 291 1.10 13.33 -7.82
CA GLU A 291 2.26 14.00 -8.40
C GLU A 291 2.56 13.46 -9.81
N ARG A 292 3.08 14.33 -10.70
CA ARG A 292 3.31 13.96 -12.10
C ARG A 292 4.27 12.79 -12.30
N ASP A 293 5.16 12.57 -11.35
CA ASP A 293 6.20 11.54 -11.39
C ASP A 293 5.78 10.18 -10.81
N GLU A 294 4.58 10.09 -10.24
CA GLU A 294 4.00 8.84 -9.72
C GLU A 294 3.28 8.05 -10.83
N GLU A 295 3.97 7.68 -11.92
CA GLU A 295 3.37 6.81 -12.94
C GLU A 295 2.96 5.46 -12.36
N GLY A 296 1.72 5.02 -12.63
CA GLY A 296 1.18 3.73 -12.19
C GLY A 296 0.57 3.71 -10.78
N ALA A 297 0.76 4.75 -9.95
CA ALA A 297 0.16 4.82 -8.62
C ALA A 297 -1.37 5.00 -8.67
N ARG A 298 -2.06 4.48 -7.64
CA ARG A 298 -3.51 4.67 -7.46
C ARG A 298 -3.83 6.14 -7.26
N ASP A 299 -4.80 6.68 -7.98
CA ASP A 299 -5.32 8.03 -7.72
C ASP A 299 -6.55 7.94 -6.78
N PRO A 300 -6.42 8.34 -5.50
CA PRO A 300 -7.52 8.24 -4.54
C PRO A 300 -8.68 9.19 -4.85
N VAL A 301 -8.53 10.13 -5.79
CA VAL A 301 -9.59 11.05 -6.20
C VAL A 301 -10.37 10.51 -7.40
N GLU A 302 -9.83 9.56 -8.15
CA GLU A 302 -10.47 9.02 -9.35
C GLU A 302 -11.85 8.40 -9.11
N PRO A 303 -12.11 7.61 -8.04
CA PRO A 303 -13.45 7.12 -7.75
C PRO A 303 -14.48 8.25 -7.55
N LEU A 304 -14.03 9.39 -6.98
CA LEU A 304 -14.89 10.56 -6.80
C LEU A 304 -15.17 11.28 -8.11
N ARG A 305 -14.21 11.35 -9.04
CA ARG A 305 -14.44 11.92 -10.38
C ARG A 305 -15.45 11.10 -11.16
N ILE A 306 -15.36 9.77 -11.09
CA ILE A 306 -16.34 8.87 -11.71
C ILE A 306 -17.74 9.12 -11.12
N LEU A 307 -17.86 9.22 -9.79
CA LEU A 307 -19.12 9.52 -9.13
C LEU A 307 -19.66 10.91 -9.53
N ALA A 308 -18.82 11.95 -9.51
CA ALA A 308 -19.23 13.30 -9.88
C ALA A 308 -19.76 13.38 -11.33
N ASN A 309 -19.11 12.67 -12.27
CA ASN A 309 -19.56 12.58 -13.65
C ASN A 309 -20.89 11.83 -13.78
N ALA A 310 -21.07 10.72 -13.06
CA ALA A 310 -22.32 9.97 -13.05
C ALA A 310 -23.48 10.80 -12.46
N LEU A 311 -23.23 11.54 -11.37
CA LEU A 311 -24.19 12.48 -10.78
C LEU A 311 -24.59 13.59 -11.78
N ALA A 312 -23.63 14.16 -12.50
CA ALA A 312 -23.91 15.17 -13.51
C ALA A 312 -24.83 14.64 -14.63
N LEU A 313 -24.60 13.40 -15.08
CA LEU A 313 -25.46 12.75 -16.08
C LEU A 313 -26.86 12.54 -15.54
N VAL A 314 -27.03 12.06 -14.32
CA VAL A 314 -28.36 11.87 -13.69
C VAL A 314 -29.11 13.19 -13.60
N ILE A 315 -28.48 14.27 -13.12
CA ILE A 315 -29.11 15.58 -13.00
C ILE A 315 -29.53 16.10 -14.38
N LYS A 316 -28.64 16.08 -15.36
CA LYS A 316 -28.95 16.56 -16.72
C LYS A 316 -30.03 15.75 -17.41
N THR A 317 -30.05 14.43 -17.25
CA THR A 317 -31.10 13.57 -17.79
C THR A 317 -32.44 13.92 -17.16
N THR A 318 -32.48 14.18 -15.86
CA THR A 318 -33.68 14.63 -15.14
C THR A 318 -34.20 15.97 -15.66
N ASP A 319 -33.30 16.96 -15.83
CA ASP A 319 -33.64 18.30 -16.34
C ASP A 319 -34.23 18.23 -17.75
N LEU A 320 -33.62 17.45 -18.64
CA LEU A 320 -34.12 17.25 -20.01
C LEU A 320 -35.51 16.61 -20.02
N TYR A 321 -35.79 15.65 -19.17
CA TYR A 321 -37.09 15.02 -19.03
C TYR A 321 -38.16 16.02 -18.58
N ASN A 322 -37.85 16.85 -17.60
CA ASN A 322 -38.77 17.86 -17.08
C ASN A 322 -39.09 18.93 -18.14
N GLN A 323 -38.13 19.31 -18.99
CA GLN A 323 -38.33 20.26 -20.09
C GLN A 323 -39.19 19.70 -21.24
N THR A 324 -39.17 18.38 -21.44
CA THR A 324 -39.95 17.74 -22.52
C THR A 324 -41.35 17.32 -22.09
N ALA A 325 -41.62 17.22 -20.79
CA ALA A 325 -42.89 16.82 -20.21
C ALA A 325 -43.80 18.01 -19.87
N GLY A 326 -43.29 19.25 -19.84
CA GLY A 326 -44.04 20.50 -19.64
C GLY A 326 -44.28 21.25 -20.92
#